data_959050f40fc191f7d7907b9d5f9967df
#
_entry.id   959050f40fc191f7d7907b9d5f9967df
#
_cell.length_a   1.000
_cell.length_b   1.000
_cell.length_c   1.000
_cell.angle_alpha   90.00
_cell.angle_beta   90.00
_cell.angle_gamma   90.00
#
_symmetry.space_group_name_H-M   'P 1'
#
loop_
_entity.id
_entity.type
_entity.pdbx_description
1 polymer ?
#
loop_
_entity_poly.entity_id
_entity_poly.type
_entity_poly.pdbx_seq_one_letter_code
_entity_poly.pdbx_strand_id
1 'polypeptide(L)'
;MSANATDLRLSTSNRQILSIALPISFAIFVPQINFITNNIFLGRLGEDSLAAAGITGVYYLIFAVIGQGLNNGLQAMISRRAGQNRQEDIGQLFAQGIYLALGLGLAGILVTWFIAPLALKASLRNADLVNTCVHFLRIRIFGLPFLFVYQ
;
A
#
# COMPACT_ATOMS: atom_id res chain seq x y z
N MET A 1 -42.68 -3.74 5.35
CA MET A 1 -41.70 -4.81 5.02
C MET A 1 -40.36 -4.38 5.65
N SER A 2 -40.05 -4.90 6.83
CA SER A 2 -38.76 -4.60 7.50
C SER A 2 -37.68 -5.36 6.75
N ALA A 3 -36.79 -4.59 6.10
CA ALA A 3 -35.55 -5.14 5.57
C ALA A 3 -34.79 -5.79 6.74
N ASN A 4 -34.49 -7.07 6.63
CA ASN A 4 -33.65 -7.79 7.56
C ASN A 4 -32.31 -7.05 7.66
N ALA A 5 -32.13 -6.27 8.72
CA ALA A 5 -30.82 -5.75 9.07
C ALA A 5 -29.92 -6.96 9.31
N THR A 6 -29.02 -7.21 8.37
CA THR A 6 -28.03 -8.29 8.52
C THR A 6 -27.20 -7.95 9.74
N ASP A 7 -27.30 -8.75 10.80
CA ASP A 7 -26.50 -8.56 12.01
C ASP A 7 -25.02 -8.75 11.65
N LEU A 8 -24.27 -7.65 11.59
CA LEU A 8 -22.85 -7.64 11.28
C LEU A 8 -21.97 -8.05 12.47
N ARG A 9 -22.56 -8.47 13.57
CA ARG A 9 -21.81 -8.97 14.74
C ARG A 9 -21.24 -10.34 14.42
N LEU A 10 -19.93 -10.44 14.47
CA LEU A 10 -19.21 -11.70 14.29
C LEU A 10 -19.42 -12.59 15.52
N SER A 11 -19.82 -13.84 15.32
CA SER A 11 -19.76 -14.84 16.37
C SER A 11 -18.29 -15.20 16.60
N THR A 12 -17.88 -15.36 17.87
CA THR A 12 -16.48 -15.67 18.25
C THR A 12 -16.16 -17.17 18.12
N SER A 13 -16.74 -17.86 17.15
CA SER A 13 -16.42 -19.27 16.90
C SER A 13 -15.05 -19.43 16.23
N ASN A 14 -14.21 -20.35 16.74
CA ASN A 14 -12.88 -20.65 16.17
C ASN A 14 -12.95 -20.99 14.67
N ARG A 15 -14.01 -21.65 14.22
CA ARG A 15 -14.23 -21.99 12.82
C ARG A 15 -14.43 -20.72 11.96
N GLN A 16 -15.12 -19.74 12.48
CA GLN A 16 -15.39 -18.47 11.80
C GLN A 16 -14.12 -17.61 11.76
N ILE A 17 -13.35 -17.60 12.84
CA ILE A 17 -12.05 -16.92 12.88
C ILE A 17 -11.11 -17.52 11.80
N LEU A 18 -11.00 -18.84 11.72
CA LEU A 18 -10.17 -19.53 10.73
C LEU A 18 -10.64 -19.27 9.30
N SER A 19 -11.95 -19.24 9.03
CA SER A 19 -12.50 -19.01 7.70
C SER A 19 -12.22 -17.59 7.18
N ILE A 20 -12.01 -16.63 8.07
CA ILE A 20 -11.63 -15.25 7.74
C ILE A 20 -10.11 -15.12 7.70
N ALA A 21 -9.39 -15.70 8.67
CA ALA A 21 -7.95 -15.55 8.77
C ALA A 21 -7.18 -16.23 7.63
N LEU A 22 -7.63 -17.40 7.16
CA LEU A 22 -6.96 -18.13 6.07
C LEU A 22 -6.93 -17.34 4.76
N PRO A 23 -8.05 -16.83 4.19
CA PRO A 23 -8.01 -16.02 2.97
C PRO A 23 -7.17 -14.75 3.12
N ILE A 24 -7.23 -14.08 4.28
CA ILE A 24 -6.42 -12.88 4.56
C ILE A 24 -4.94 -13.24 4.56
N SER A 25 -4.55 -14.34 5.21
CA SER A 25 -3.16 -14.80 5.23
C SER A 25 -2.64 -15.10 3.83
N PHE A 26 -3.44 -15.75 2.98
CA PHE A 26 -3.07 -15.97 1.57
C PHE A 26 -2.95 -14.66 0.79
N ALA A 27 -3.86 -13.70 1.01
CA ALA A 27 -3.80 -12.40 0.37
C ALA A 27 -2.52 -11.63 0.73
N ILE A 28 -2.04 -11.74 1.97
CA ILE A 28 -0.77 -11.15 2.40
C ILE A 28 0.44 -11.90 1.83
N PHE A 29 0.32 -13.22 1.61
CA PHE A 29 1.44 -14.03 1.14
C PHE A 29 1.78 -13.79 -0.34
N VAL A 30 0.78 -13.56 -1.19
CA VAL A 30 0.96 -13.33 -2.64
C VAL A 30 1.91 -12.17 -2.96
N PRO A 31 1.78 -10.97 -2.37
CA PRO A 31 2.75 -9.88 -2.56
C PRO A 31 4.17 -10.24 -2.16
N GLN A 32 4.36 -11.09 -1.14
CA GLN A 32 5.70 -11.52 -0.70
C GLN A 32 6.38 -12.42 -1.74
N ILE A 33 5.62 -13.33 -2.35
CA ILE A 33 6.14 -14.17 -3.47
C ILE A 33 6.56 -13.26 -4.63
N ASN A 34 5.71 -12.28 -4.99
CA ASN A 34 6.03 -11.33 -6.05
C ASN A 34 7.31 -10.53 -5.74
N PHE A 35 7.47 -10.06 -4.50
CA PHE A 35 8.67 -9.36 -4.06
C PHE A 35 9.92 -10.23 -4.20
N ILE A 36 9.90 -11.48 -3.73
CA ILE A 36 11.02 -12.44 -3.85
C ILE A 36 11.36 -12.69 -5.31
N THR A 37 10.34 -13.00 -6.13
CA THR A 37 10.51 -13.26 -7.56
C THR A 37 11.15 -12.08 -8.26
N ASN A 38 10.67 -10.86 -8.01
CA ASN A 38 11.21 -9.63 -8.58
C ASN A 38 12.69 -9.43 -8.22
N ASN A 39 13.07 -9.68 -6.96
CA ASN A 39 14.47 -9.57 -6.53
C ASN A 39 15.38 -10.62 -7.20
N ILE A 40 14.88 -11.84 -7.43
CA ILE A 40 15.63 -12.87 -8.17
C ILE A 40 15.90 -12.42 -9.61
N PHE A 41 14.90 -11.87 -10.30
CA PHE A 41 15.07 -11.37 -11.66
C PHE A 41 16.02 -10.16 -11.72
N LEU A 42 15.89 -9.21 -10.79
CA LEU A 42 16.78 -8.06 -10.72
C LEU A 42 18.22 -8.43 -10.42
N GLY A 43 18.45 -9.44 -9.57
CA GLY A 43 19.79 -9.96 -9.30
C GLY A 43 20.47 -10.56 -10.54
N ARG A 44 19.70 -11.07 -11.52
CA ARG A 44 20.25 -11.55 -12.79
C ARG A 44 20.60 -10.43 -13.78
N LEU A 45 20.03 -9.23 -13.61
CA LEU A 45 20.30 -8.07 -14.46
C LEU A 45 21.59 -7.31 -14.06
N GLY A 46 22.18 -7.66 -12.92
CA GLY A 46 23.41 -7.08 -12.41
C GLY A 46 23.27 -6.37 -11.08
N GLU A 47 24.40 -6.09 -10.46
CA GLU A 47 24.50 -5.52 -9.10
C GLU A 47 23.89 -4.12 -9.02
N ASP A 48 24.08 -3.28 -10.04
CA ASP A 48 23.54 -1.91 -10.09
C ASP A 48 22.01 -1.90 -10.11
N SER A 49 21.39 -2.84 -10.85
CA SER A 49 19.93 -2.97 -10.92
C SER A 49 19.35 -3.41 -9.59
N LEU A 50 20.01 -4.34 -8.92
CA LEU A 50 19.59 -4.81 -7.59
C LEU A 50 19.78 -3.72 -6.53
N ALA A 51 20.89 -2.98 -6.57
CA ALA A 51 21.15 -1.86 -5.68
C ALA A 51 20.12 -0.74 -5.88
N ALA A 52 19.81 -0.37 -7.14
CA ALA A 52 18.80 0.62 -7.44
C ALA A 52 17.41 0.20 -6.95
N ALA A 53 17.05 -1.07 -7.11
CA ALA A 53 15.77 -1.59 -6.62
C ALA A 53 15.69 -1.58 -5.09
N GLY A 54 16.80 -1.90 -4.40
CA GLY A 54 16.88 -1.85 -2.94
C GLY A 54 16.70 -0.43 -2.40
N ILE A 55 17.45 0.53 -2.93
CA ILE A 55 17.38 1.95 -2.53
C ILE A 55 15.98 2.53 -2.78
N THR A 56 15.45 2.31 -3.99
CA THR A 56 14.12 2.79 -4.36
C THR A 56 13.01 2.06 -3.61
N GLY A 57 13.25 0.80 -3.21
CA GLY A 57 12.35 0.03 -2.36
C GLY A 57 12.19 0.63 -0.98
N VAL A 58 13.30 1.03 -0.34
CA VAL A 58 13.28 1.72 0.96
C VAL A 58 12.55 3.07 0.85
N TYR A 59 12.80 3.83 -0.21
CA TYR A 59 12.07 5.06 -0.48
C TYR A 59 10.56 4.82 -0.60
N TYR A 60 10.16 3.79 -1.34
CA TYR A 60 8.77 3.42 -1.56
C TYR A 60 8.08 2.91 -0.28
N LEU A 61 8.87 2.31 0.63
CA LEU A 61 8.38 1.83 1.93
C LEU A 61 7.78 2.96 2.77
N ILE A 62 8.30 4.19 2.65
CA ILE A 62 7.75 5.37 3.37
C ILE A 62 6.28 5.57 2.99
N PHE A 63 5.96 5.52 1.71
CA PHE A 63 4.58 5.65 1.23
C PHE A 63 3.73 4.44 1.62
N ALA A 64 4.29 3.24 1.57
CA ALA A 64 3.59 2.04 2.01
C ALA A 64 3.19 2.12 3.49
N VAL A 65 4.07 2.61 4.37
CA VAL A 65 3.77 2.79 5.80
C VAL A 65 2.69 3.85 6.02
N ILE A 66 2.72 4.95 5.26
CA ILE A 66 1.66 5.98 5.32
C ILE A 66 0.31 5.39 4.90
N GLY A 67 0.28 4.63 3.80
CA GLY A 67 -0.93 3.96 3.34
C GLY A 67 -1.46 2.93 4.33
N GLN A 68 -0.56 2.15 4.94
CA GLN A 68 -0.93 1.21 6.00
C GLN A 68 -1.55 1.92 7.20
N GLY A 69 -1.04 3.09 7.59
CA GLY A 69 -1.64 3.92 8.64
C GLY A 69 -3.05 4.38 8.28
N LEU A 70 -3.27 4.82 7.04
CA LEU A 70 -4.59 5.20 6.54
C LEU A 70 -5.56 4.00 6.57
N ASN A 71 -5.13 2.85 6.07
CA ASN A 71 -5.93 1.61 6.06
C ASN A 71 -6.34 1.20 7.48
N ASN A 72 -5.40 1.19 8.43
CA ASN A 72 -5.68 0.84 9.82
C ASN A 72 -6.69 1.82 10.45
N GLY A 73 -6.58 3.11 10.15
CA GLY A 73 -7.53 4.12 10.61
C GLY A 73 -8.93 3.92 10.05
N LEU A 74 -9.04 3.68 8.74
CA LEU A 74 -10.32 3.39 8.07
C LEU A 74 -10.94 2.10 8.59
N GLN A 75 -10.16 1.04 8.72
CA GLN A 75 -10.62 -0.24 9.26
C GLN A 75 -11.20 -0.10 10.67
N ALA A 76 -10.55 0.67 11.54
CA ALA A 76 -11.03 0.92 12.90
C ALA A 76 -12.36 1.72 12.90
N MET A 77 -12.50 2.71 12.02
CA MET A 77 -13.74 3.48 11.90
C MET A 77 -14.89 2.67 11.31
N ILE A 78 -14.63 1.89 10.27
CA ILE A 78 -15.62 1.03 9.61
C ILE A 78 -16.11 -0.05 10.58
N SER A 79 -15.21 -0.74 11.27
CA SER A 79 -15.58 -1.79 12.24
C SER A 79 -16.40 -1.25 13.41
N ARG A 80 -16.10 -0.02 13.89
CA ARG A 80 -16.90 0.64 14.91
C ARG A 80 -18.32 0.96 14.41
N ARG A 81 -18.47 1.47 13.16
CA ARG A 81 -19.80 1.74 12.57
C ARG A 81 -20.58 0.46 12.31
N ALA A 82 -19.90 -0.60 11.87
CA ALA A 82 -20.50 -1.91 11.70
C ALA A 82 -21.06 -2.46 13.03
N GLY A 83 -20.29 -2.33 14.13
CA GLY A 83 -20.76 -2.74 15.47
C GLY A 83 -21.93 -1.91 16.01
N GLN A 84 -22.14 -0.70 15.50
CA GLN A 84 -23.26 0.18 15.80
C GLN A 84 -24.49 -0.04 14.88
N ASN A 85 -24.42 -0.98 13.93
CA ASN A 85 -25.45 -1.23 12.88
C ASN A 85 -25.74 -0.01 11.97
N ARG A 86 -24.75 0.90 11.80
CA ARG A 86 -24.86 2.11 10.97
C ARG A 86 -24.27 1.88 9.59
N GLN A 87 -24.93 1.08 8.76
CA GLN A 87 -24.44 0.65 7.46
C GLN A 87 -24.29 1.81 6.46
N GLU A 88 -25.18 2.81 6.52
CA GLU A 88 -25.15 3.97 5.63
C GLU A 88 -23.88 4.80 5.81
N ASP A 89 -23.38 4.91 7.03
CA ASP A 89 -22.14 5.64 7.32
C ASP A 89 -20.89 4.91 6.78
N ILE A 90 -20.93 3.59 6.65
CA ILE A 90 -19.80 2.79 6.14
C ILE A 90 -19.50 3.14 4.69
N GLY A 91 -20.53 3.25 3.86
CA GLY A 91 -20.38 3.64 2.45
C GLY A 91 -19.74 5.02 2.28
N GLN A 92 -20.15 5.98 3.10
CA GLN A 92 -19.58 7.33 3.08
C GLN A 92 -18.11 7.33 3.53
N LEU A 93 -17.78 6.62 4.60
CA LEU A 93 -16.40 6.47 5.09
C LEU A 93 -15.50 5.84 4.05
N PHE A 94 -15.98 4.79 3.38
CA PHE A 94 -15.23 4.12 2.32
C PHE A 94 -14.96 5.05 1.14
N ALA A 95 -15.97 5.78 0.67
CA ALA A 95 -15.79 6.76 -0.40
C ALA A 95 -14.79 7.86 -0.02
N GLN A 96 -14.89 8.42 1.19
CA GLN A 96 -13.92 9.40 1.70
C GLN A 96 -12.51 8.82 1.80
N GLY A 97 -12.38 7.54 2.19
CA GLY A 97 -11.11 6.82 2.22
C GLY A 97 -10.46 6.74 0.85
N ILE A 98 -11.24 6.43 -0.20
CA ILE A 98 -10.75 6.38 -1.59
C ILE A 98 -10.27 7.77 -2.04
N TYR A 99 -11.04 8.83 -1.79
CA TYR A 99 -10.63 10.19 -2.15
C TYR A 99 -9.34 10.60 -1.45
N LEU A 100 -9.20 10.26 -0.17
CA LEU A 100 -7.99 10.54 0.61
C LEU A 100 -6.80 9.73 0.08
N ALA A 101 -6.99 8.45 -0.24
CA ALA A 101 -5.98 7.58 -0.83
C ALA A 101 -5.48 8.12 -2.18
N LEU A 102 -6.40 8.55 -3.06
CA LEU A 102 -6.05 9.16 -4.34
C LEU A 102 -5.32 10.49 -4.15
N GLY A 103 -5.77 11.34 -3.22
CA GLY A 103 -5.12 12.59 -2.88
C GLY A 103 -3.69 12.39 -2.38
N LEU A 104 -3.49 11.45 -1.46
CA LEU A 104 -2.16 11.08 -0.96
C LEU A 104 -1.28 10.46 -2.05
N GLY A 105 -1.86 9.65 -2.93
CA GLY A 105 -1.15 9.09 -4.09
C GLY A 105 -0.65 10.17 -5.04
N LEU A 106 -1.50 11.15 -5.38
CA LEU A 106 -1.12 12.28 -6.22
C LEU A 106 -0.08 13.19 -5.54
N ALA A 107 -0.26 13.48 -4.26
CA ALA A 107 0.73 14.22 -3.47
C ALA A 107 2.07 13.46 -3.43
N GLY A 108 2.05 12.14 -3.27
CA GLY A 108 3.23 11.29 -3.32
C GLY A 108 3.96 11.35 -4.68
N ILE A 109 3.23 11.42 -5.78
CA ILE A 109 3.83 11.62 -7.12
C ILE A 109 4.55 12.96 -7.17
N LEU A 110 3.90 14.05 -6.77
CA LEU A 110 4.50 15.38 -6.78
C LEU A 110 5.74 15.45 -5.89
N VAL A 111 5.64 14.97 -4.66
CA VAL A 111 6.76 14.92 -3.70
C VAL A 111 7.93 14.14 -4.29
N THR A 112 7.68 12.96 -4.84
CA THR A 112 8.73 12.12 -5.43
C THR A 112 9.36 12.78 -6.64
N TRP A 113 8.55 13.42 -7.50
CA TRP A 113 9.06 14.08 -8.70
C TRP A 113 10.08 15.17 -8.39
N PHE A 114 9.84 15.96 -7.34
CA PHE A 114 10.71 17.07 -6.96
C PHE A 114 11.79 16.68 -5.95
N ILE A 115 11.45 15.88 -4.94
CA ILE A 115 12.34 15.59 -3.80
C ILE A 115 13.26 14.41 -4.08
N ALA A 116 12.80 13.36 -4.77
CA ALA A 116 13.62 12.17 -4.95
C ALA A 116 14.95 12.43 -5.69
N PRO A 117 15.01 13.21 -6.79
CA PRO A 117 16.29 13.50 -7.44
C PRO A 117 17.26 14.25 -6.52
N LEU A 118 16.74 15.15 -5.69
CA LEU A 118 17.55 15.93 -4.75
C LEU A 118 18.09 15.05 -3.61
N ALA A 119 17.23 14.24 -3.02
CA ALA A 119 17.60 13.34 -1.94
C ALA A 119 18.61 12.26 -2.39
N LEU A 120 18.40 11.68 -3.57
CA LEU A 120 19.31 10.68 -4.12
C LEU A 120 20.69 11.26 -4.47
N LYS A 121 20.75 12.46 -5.05
CA LYS A 121 22.01 13.16 -5.32
C LYS A 121 22.76 13.51 -4.05
N ALA A 122 22.07 13.84 -2.97
CA ALA A 122 22.70 14.12 -1.68
C ALA A 122 23.18 12.86 -0.97
N SER A 123 22.55 11.71 -1.19
CA SER A 123 22.84 10.45 -0.49
C SER A 123 23.82 9.55 -1.22
N LEU A 124 23.89 9.62 -2.56
CA LEU A 124 24.69 8.73 -3.38
C LEU A 124 25.80 9.50 -4.08
N ARG A 125 27.03 8.95 -4.03
CA ARG A 125 28.20 9.54 -4.69
C ARG A 125 28.37 9.10 -6.15
N ASN A 126 27.76 7.98 -6.54
CA ASN A 126 27.84 7.44 -7.90
C ASN A 126 26.72 8.03 -8.77
N ALA A 127 27.09 8.84 -9.76
CA ALA A 127 26.14 9.52 -10.64
C ALA A 127 25.33 8.57 -11.52
N ASP A 128 25.92 7.45 -11.97
CA ASP A 128 25.22 6.46 -12.81
C ASP A 128 24.14 5.73 -12.00
N LEU A 129 24.46 5.36 -10.76
CA LEU A 129 23.48 4.75 -9.86
C LEU A 129 22.33 5.72 -9.53
N VAL A 130 22.62 7.03 -9.33
CA VAL A 130 21.59 8.06 -9.13
C VAL A 130 20.66 8.14 -10.32
N ASN A 131 21.18 8.18 -11.53
CA ASN A 131 20.38 8.24 -12.75
C ASN A 131 19.49 7.02 -12.91
N THR A 132 20.03 5.83 -12.64
CA THR A 132 19.27 4.58 -12.67
C THR A 132 18.15 4.59 -11.63
N CYS A 133 18.43 5.00 -10.39
CA CYS A 133 17.43 5.12 -9.33
C CYS A 133 16.33 6.14 -9.69
N VAL A 134 16.69 7.32 -10.21
CA VAL A 134 15.72 8.36 -10.60
C VAL A 134 14.83 7.88 -11.75
N HIS A 135 15.40 7.23 -12.75
CA HIS A 135 14.64 6.68 -13.86
C HIS A 135 13.66 5.60 -13.38
N PHE A 136 14.12 4.69 -12.53
CA PHE A 136 13.29 3.65 -11.95
C PHE A 136 12.16 4.22 -11.08
N LEU A 137 12.44 5.22 -10.25
CA LEU A 137 11.43 5.89 -9.43
C LEU A 137 10.38 6.61 -10.29
N ARG A 138 10.79 7.30 -11.36
CA ARG A 138 9.85 8.01 -12.25
C ARG A 138 8.80 7.09 -12.86
N ILE A 139 9.15 5.86 -13.18
CA ILE A 139 8.18 4.88 -13.66
C ILE A 139 7.32 4.36 -12.50
N ARG A 140 7.95 4.04 -11.39
CA ARG A 140 7.29 3.39 -10.24
C ARG A 140 6.30 4.30 -9.51
N ILE A 141 6.52 5.64 -9.51
CA ILE A 141 5.64 6.58 -8.79
C ILE A 141 4.21 6.60 -9.31
N PHE A 142 3.99 6.28 -10.59
CA PHE A 142 2.63 6.16 -11.13
C PHE A 142 1.83 5.02 -10.49
N GLY A 143 2.49 4.09 -9.83
CA GLY A 143 1.87 3.06 -9.01
C GLY A 143 1.38 3.52 -7.63
N LEU A 144 1.79 4.72 -7.14
CA LEU A 144 1.43 5.19 -5.81
C LEU A 144 -0.08 5.33 -5.57
N PRO A 145 -0.88 5.93 -6.47
CA PRO A 145 -2.33 6.00 -6.28
C PRO A 145 -2.97 4.62 -6.15
N PHE A 146 -2.51 3.67 -6.96
CA PHE A 146 -2.98 2.28 -6.90
C PHE A 146 -2.55 1.59 -5.61
N LEU A 147 -1.34 1.87 -5.12
CA LEU A 147 -0.86 1.36 -3.83
C LEU A 147 -1.77 1.80 -2.69
N PHE A 148 -2.09 3.11 -2.62
CA PHE A 148 -2.94 3.66 -1.57
C PHE A 148 -4.39 3.17 -1.64
N VAL A 149 -4.93 2.98 -2.84
CA VAL A 149 -6.29 2.44 -3.04
C VAL A 149 -6.35 0.94 -2.76
N TYR A 150 -5.27 0.21 -3.03
CA TYR A 150 -5.18 -1.23 -2.77
C TYR A 150 -5.12 -1.56 -1.27
N GLN A 151 -4.46 -0.75 -0.48
CA GLN A 151 -4.34 -0.93 0.97
C GLN A 151 -5.66 -0.68 1.71
#